data_ca01ff95ac643be13f3a377bdd608670
#
_entry.id   ca01ff95ac643be13f3a377bdd608670
#
_cell.length_a   1.000
_cell.length_b   1.000
_cell.length_c   1.000
_cell.angle_alpha   90.00
_cell.angle_beta   90.00
_cell.angle_gamma   90.00
#
_symmetry.space_group_name_H-M   'P 1'
#
loop_
_entity.id
_entity.type
_entity.pdbx_description
1 polymer ?
#
loop_
_entity_poly.entity_id
_entity_poly.type
_entity_poly.pdbx_seq_one_letter_code
_entity_poly.pdbx_strand_id
1 'polypeptide(L)'
;MMFGGDQAGMDALRPALAACLGSAARIERTVYPATGVALLDVLHPAVGKAEALSFLQERWGIEAPETLAIGDNWNDREMIERAGLGFLMGNAPAEMLELGLSTLPTNDQDGVARAIEEHVLDG
;
A
#
# COMPACT_ATOMS: atom_id res chain seq x y z
N MET A 1 -1.04 6.80 16.21
CA MET A 1 -2.13 7.82 16.31
C MET A 1 -2.74 7.96 14.93
N MET A 2 -4.06 8.05 14.84
CA MET A 2 -4.78 8.12 13.56
C MET A 2 -5.65 9.38 13.52
N PHE A 3 -5.61 10.08 12.38
CA PHE A 3 -6.51 11.16 12.03
C PHE A 3 -7.44 10.70 10.92
N GLY A 4 -8.70 11.11 10.95
CA GLY A 4 -9.67 10.77 9.92
C GLY A 4 -10.56 11.96 9.59
N GLY A 5 -10.92 12.06 8.31
CA GLY A 5 -11.77 13.13 7.81
C GLY A 5 -12.04 13.01 6.32
N ASP A 6 -12.53 14.09 5.72
CA ASP A 6 -12.62 14.13 4.26
C ASP A 6 -11.22 14.21 3.63
N GLN A 7 -11.14 13.78 2.39
CA GLN A 7 -9.86 13.69 1.67
C GLN A 7 -9.14 15.04 1.62
N ALA A 8 -9.83 16.13 1.34
CA ALA A 8 -9.23 17.46 1.21
C ALA A 8 -8.64 17.95 2.55
N GLY A 9 -9.35 17.72 3.67
CA GLY A 9 -8.86 18.05 5.00
C GLY A 9 -7.62 17.24 5.40
N MET A 10 -7.60 15.94 5.08
CA MET A 10 -6.46 15.08 5.38
C MET A 10 -5.25 15.42 4.48
N ASP A 11 -5.46 15.74 3.21
CA ASP A 11 -4.40 16.17 2.31
C ASP A 11 -3.79 17.51 2.73
N ALA A 12 -4.58 18.42 3.30
CA ALA A 12 -4.09 19.68 3.87
C ALA A 12 -3.33 19.45 5.20
N LEU A 13 -3.77 18.50 6.04
CA LEU A 13 -3.15 18.20 7.33
C LEU A 13 -1.79 17.50 7.17
N ARG A 14 -1.65 16.63 6.18
CA ARG A 14 -0.46 15.79 5.99
C ARG A 14 0.87 16.56 5.94
N PRO A 15 1.02 17.64 5.14
CA PRO A 15 2.27 18.40 5.12
C PRO A 15 2.60 19.07 6.46
N ALA A 16 1.58 19.54 7.20
CA ALA A 16 1.76 20.13 8.52
C ALA A 16 2.25 19.10 9.54
N LEU A 17 1.69 17.90 9.54
CA LEU A 17 2.18 16.79 10.36
C LEU A 17 3.61 16.40 10.00
N ALA A 18 3.90 16.29 8.71
CA ALA A 18 5.25 15.95 8.24
C ALA A 18 6.29 17.00 8.66
N ALA A 19 5.97 18.27 8.56
CA ALA A 19 6.84 19.37 9.00
C ALA A 19 7.06 19.36 10.52
N CYS A 20 6.04 19.03 11.30
CA CYS A 20 6.10 18.99 12.76
C CYS A 20 6.88 17.77 13.28
N LEU A 21 6.68 16.60 12.69
CA LEU A 21 7.20 15.33 13.18
C LEU A 21 8.56 14.95 12.55
N GLY A 22 8.85 15.44 11.35
CA GLY A 22 10.09 15.16 10.64
C GLY A 22 10.37 13.66 10.54
N SER A 23 11.59 13.25 10.84
CA SER A 23 12.01 11.84 10.83
C SER A 23 11.59 11.05 12.07
N ALA A 24 10.95 11.68 13.05
CA ALA A 24 10.50 11.01 14.27
C ALA A 24 9.26 10.13 14.07
N ALA A 25 8.54 10.32 12.96
CA ALA A 25 7.36 9.54 12.63
C ALA A 25 7.24 9.30 11.13
N ARG A 26 6.53 8.23 10.80
CA ARG A 26 6.05 7.90 9.47
C ARG A 26 4.57 8.24 9.38
N ILE A 27 4.14 8.82 8.28
CA ILE A 27 2.73 9.14 8.04
C ILE A 27 2.25 8.30 6.86
N GLU A 28 1.40 7.33 7.15
CA GLU A 28 0.73 6.51 6.15
C GLU A 28 -0.63 7.11 5.80
N ARG A 29 -0.98 7.04 4.53
CA ARG A 29 -2.26 7.55 4.02
C ARG A 29 -3.10 6.39 3.52
N THR A 30 -4.37 6.39 3.88
CA THR A 30 -5.39 5.48 3.33
C THR A 30 -6.55 6.31 2.81
N VAL A 31 -7.03 6.03 1.61
CA VAL A 31 -8.14 6.74 0.98
C VAL A 31 -9.25 5.77 0.64
N TYR A 32 -10.48 6.17 0.91
CA TYR A 32 -11.69 5.44 0.56
C TYR A 32 -12.50 6.24 -0.47
N PRO A 33 -12.22 6.08 -1.78
CA PRO A 33 -12.81 6.92 -2.82
C PRO A 33 -14.34 6.91 -2.84
N ALA A 34 -14.96 5.76 -2.52
CA ALA A 34 -16.41 5.61 -2.51
C ALA A 34 -17.10 6.47 -1.45
N THR A 35 -16.43 6.79 -0.36
CA THR A 35 -16.98 7.59 0.75
C THR A 35 -16.38 8.98 0.86
N GLY A 36 -15.30 9.26 0.13
CA GLY A 36 -14.53 10.50 0.24
C GLY A 36 -13.77 10.64 1.56
N VAL A 37 -13.67 9.56 2.35
CA VAL A 37 -12.93 9.53 3.61
C VAL A 37 -11.46 9.25 3.36
N ALA A 38 -10.59 9.92 4.12
CA ALA A 38 -9.17 9.59 4.18
C ALA A 38 -8.71 9.48 5.63
N LEU A 39 -7.69 8.65 5.84
CA LEU A 39 -7.02 8.45 7.12
C LEU A 39 -5.55 8.80 6.98
N LEU A 40 -4.98 9.36 8.06
CA LEU A 40 -3.54 9.52 8.24
C LEU A 40 -3.13 8.80 9.51
N ASP A 41 -2.31 7.78 9.38
CA ASP A 41 -1.73 7.04 10.50
C ASP A 41 -0.33 7.56 10.80
N VAL A 42 -0.13 8.06 12.01
CA VAL A 42 1.18 8.47 12.52
C VAL A 42 1.78 7.29 13.27
N LEU A 43 2.84 6.74 12.69
CA LEU A 43 3.48 5.50 13.11
C LEU A 43 4.95 5.75 13.48
N HIS A 44 5.55 4.79 14.18
CA HIS A 44 7.00 4.76 14.33
C HIS A 44 7.67 4.65 12.95
N PRO A 45 8.82 5.30 12.70
CA PRO A 45 9.46 5.34 11.37
C PRO A 45 9.77 3.95 10.77
N ALA A 46 10.06 2.96 11.63
CA ALA A 46 10.38 1.60 11.23
C ALA A 46 9.16 0.68 11.12
N VAL A 47 7.93 1.23 11.14
CA VAL A 47 6.69 0.45 11.04
C VAL A 47 6.01 0.73 9.73
N GLY A 48 5.68 -0.31 8.98
CA GLY A 48 4.96 -0.25 7.71
C GLY A 48 4.81 -1.63 7.10
N LYS A 49 3.99 -1.75 6.07
CA LYS A 49 3.76 -3.04 5.38
C LYS A 49 5.03 -3.54 4.67
N ALA A 50 5.80 -2.62 4.11
CA ALA A 50 7.06 -2.95 3.46
C ALA A 50 8.13 -3.44 4.45
N GLU A 51 8.22 -2.85 5.64
CA GLU A 51 9.09 -3.29 6.72
C GLU A 51 8.67 -4.67 7.24
N ALA A 52 7.37 -4.91 7.39
CA ALA A 52 6.83 -6.21 7.77
C ALA A 52 7.15 -7.28 6.72
N LEU A 53 7.02 -6.97 5.43
CA LEU A 53 7.41 -7.86 4.34
C LEU A 53 8.90 -8.22 4.42
N SER A 54 9.77 -7.23 4.53
CA SER A 54 11.23 -7.45 4.64
C SER A 54 11.59 -8.30 5.86
N PHE A 55 10.95 -8.06 7.01
CA PHE A 55 11.14 -8.87 8.20
C PHE A 55 10.77 -10.35 7.99
N LEU A 56 9.64 -10.62 7.31
CA LEU A 56 9.22 -11.99 7.01
C LEU A 56 10.14 -12.67 5.99
N GLN A 57 10.58 -11.94 4.97
CA GLN A 57 11.55 -12.43 3.98
C GLN A 57 12.85 -12.87 4.66
N GLU A 58 13.43 -12.02 5.52
CA GLU A 58 14.63 -12.36 6.29
C GLU A 58 14.42 -13.55 7.22
N ARG A 59 13.29 -13.56 7.94
CA ARG A 59 12.99 -14.63 8.90
C ARG A 59 12.82 -15.99 8.26
N TRP A 60 12.29 -16.04 7.05
CA TRP A 60 12.01 -17.30 6.36
C TRP A 60 13.02 -17.63 5.25
N GLY A 61 13.98 -16.75 5.01
CA GLY A 61 14.98 -16.93 3.95
C GLY A 61 14.37 -16.88 2.56
N ILE A 62 13.34 -16.06 2.37
CA ILE A 62 12.64 -15.86 1.09
C ILE A 62 13.17 -14.58 0.44
N GLU A 63 13.52 -14.65 -0.84
CA GLU A 63 13.98 -13.48 -1.58
C GLU A 63 12.83 -12.72 -2.25
N ALA A 64 13.08 -11.46 -2.63
CA ALA A 64 12.06 -10.63 -3.28
C ALA A 64 11.42 -11.29 -4.52
N PRO A 65 12.17 -11.95 -5.43
CA PRO A 65 11.56 -12.63 -6.59
C PRO A 65 10.58 -13.75 -6.25
N GLU A 66 10.67 -14.31 -5.03
CA GLU A 66 9.78 -15.37 -4.54
C GLU A 66 8.54 -14.81 -3.82
N THR A 67 8.37 -13.49 -3.82
CA THR A 67 7.34 -12.80 -3.05
C THR A 67 6.32 -12.16 -3.97
N LEU A 68 5.06 -12.51 -3.79
CA LEU A 68 3.94 -11.82 -4.40
C LEU A 68 3.26 -10.92 -3.36
N ALA A 69 3.09 -9.64 -3.69
CA ALA A 69 2.40 -8.67 -2.86
C ALA A 69 1.28 -7.97 -3.63
N ILE A 70 0.12 -7.88 -3.02
CA ILE A 70 -1.06 -7.23 -3.60
C ILE A 70 -1.57 -6.20 -2.61
N GLY A 71 -1.92 -5.02 -3.11
CA GLY A 71 -2.50 -3.95 -2.32
C GLY A 71 -3.44 -3.08 -3.12
N ASP A 72 -4.21 -2.25 -2.43
CA ASP A 72 -5.23 -1.40 -3.04
C ASP A 72 -5.16 0.07 -2.58
N ASN A 73 -4.18 0.43 -1.74
CA ASN A 73 -4.14 1.77 -1.18
C ASN A 73 -2.70 2.29 -0.98
N TRP A 74 -2.58 3.57 -0.61
CA TRP A 74 -1.31 4.25 -0.45
C TRP A 74 -0.36 3.60 0.55
N ASN A 75 -0.89 3.04 1.64
CA ASN A 75 -0.12 2.32 2.65
C ASN A 75 0.43 0.96 2.16
N ASP A 76 0.02 0.50 0.98
CA ASP A 76 0.53 -0.73 0.34
C ASP A 76 1.65 -0.46 -0.66
N ARG A 77 1.82 0.79 -1.11
CA ARG A 77 2.70 1.15 -2.21
C ARG A 77 4.11 0.60 -2.06
N GLU A 78 4.77 0.88 -0.95
CA GLU A 78 6.16 0.44 -0.75
C GLU A 78 6.27 -1.10 -0.66
N MET A 79 5.27 -1.77 -0.11
CA MET A 79 5.21 -3.24 -0.08
C MET A 79 5.12 -3.80 -1.50
N ILE A 80 4.26 -3.23 -2.35
CA ILE A 80 4.13 -3.60 -3.76
C ILE A 80 5.45 -3.38 -4.51
N GLU A 81 6.11 -2.24 -4.31
CA GLU A 81 7.37 -1.89 -4.95
C GLU A 81 8.56 -2.78 -4.52
N ARG A 82 8.54 -3.32 -3.28
CA ARG A 82 9.60 -4.20 -2.75
C ARG A 82 9.45 -5.67 -3.12
N ALA A 83 8.25 -6.13 -3.40
CA ALA A 83 8.01 -7.49 -3.82
C ALA A 83 8.51 -7.73 -5.25
N GLY A 84 8.98 -8.93 -5.55
CA GLY A 84 9.36 -9.30 -6.91
C GLY A 84 8.17 -9.36 -7.86
N LEU A 85 7.01 -9.75 -7.32
CA LEU A 85 5.71 -9.71 -8.00
C LEU A 85 4.77 -8.79 -7.20
N GLY A 86 4.81 -7.50 -7.49
CA GLY A 86 3.98 -6.51 -6.82
C GLY A 86 2.83 -6.03 -7.71
N PHE A 87 1.61 -6.09 -7.20
CA PHE A 87 0.41 -5.74 -7.94
C PHE A 87 -0.49 -4.76 -7.18
N LEU A 88 -1.02 -3.80 -7.92
CA LEU A 88 -2.05 -2.88 -7.46
C LEU A 88 -3.42 -3.38 -7.92
N MET A 89 -4.41 -3.37 -7.04
CA MET A 89 -5.78 -3.72 -7.42
C MET A 89 -6.42 -2.64 -8.29
N GLY A 90 -7.24 -3.04 -9.27
CA GLY A 90 -7.92 -2.12 -10.17
C GLY A 90 -8.93 -1.18 -9.51
N ASN A 91 -9.35 -1.46 -8.29
CA ASN A 91 -10.19 -0.60 -7.45
C ASN A 91 -9.40 0.36 -6.55
N ALA A 92 -8.08 0.48 -6.73
CA ALA A 92 -7.25 1.44 -6.02
C ALA A 92 -7.62 2.89 -6.38
N PRO A 93 -7.22 3.89 -5.58
CA PRO A 93 -7.40 5.30 -5.93
C PRO A 93 -6.83 5.64 -7.31
N ALA A 94 -7.53 6.46 -8.09
CA ALA A 94 -7.16 6.79 -9.47
C ALA A 94 -5.71 7.30 -9.59
N GLU A 95 -5.27 8.14 -8.65
CA GLU A 95 -3.90 8.65 -8.60
C GLU A 95 -2.85 7.54 -8.45
N MET A 96 -3.17 6.43 -7.79
CA MET A 96 -2.27 5.27 -7.68
C MET A 96 -2.22 4.47 -8.97
N LEU A 97 -3.33 4.35 -9.69
CA LEU A 97 -3.37 3.67 -10.99
C LEU A 97 -2.49 4.36 -12.04
N GLU A 98 -2.22 5.66 -11.86
CA GLU A 98 -1.34 6.45 -12.73
C GLU A 98 0.16 6.27 -12.43
N LEU A 99 0.53 5.57 -11.35
CA LEU A 99 1.94 5.37 -10.96
C LEU A 99 2.70 4.38 -11.85
N GLY A 100 2.04 3.67 -12.76
CA GLY A 100 2.68 2.68 -13.65
C GLY A 100 3.02 1.36 -12.97
N LEU A 101 2.43 1.06 -11.80
CA LEU A 101 2.51 -0.25 -11.16
C LEU A 101 1.71 -1.29 -11.96
N SER A 102 2.13 -2.54 -11.91
CA SER A 102 1.36 -3.65 -12.48
C SER A 102 -0.02 -3.73 -11.82
N THR A 103 -1.09 -3.70 -12.62
CA THR A 103 -2.44 -3.60 -12.11
C THR A 103 -3.24 -4.86 -12.41
N LEU A 104 -3.92 -5.38 -11.39
CA LEU A 104 -4.86 -6.49 -11.47
C LEU A 104 -6.28 -6.00 -11.78
N PRO A 105 -7.19 -6.89 -12.18
CA PRO A 105 -8.61 -6.61 -12.17
C PRO A 105 -9.11 -6.15 -10.79
N THR A 106 -10.31 -5.59 -10.73
CA THR A 106 -10.90 -5.14 -9.47
C THR A 106 -11.24 -6.31 -8.53
N ASN A 107 -11.52 -6.00 -7.27
CA ASN A 107 -12.03 -6.98 -6.31
C ASN A 107 -13.33 -7.67 -6.81
N ASP A 108 -14.21 -6.94 -7.50
CA ASP A 108 -15.45 -7.49 -8.09
C ASP A 108 -15.21 -8.38 -9.31
N GLN A 109 -13.98 -8.43 -9.81
CA GLN A 109 -13.53 -9.23 -10.95
C GLN A 109 -12.54 -10.32 -10.55
N ASP A 110 -12.50 -10.67 -9.27
CA ASP A 110 -11.63 -11.70 -8.70
C ASP A 110 -10.12 -11.46 -8.91
N GLY A 111 -9.69 -10.18 -8.87
CA GLY A 111 -8.31 -9.79 -9.18
C GLY A 111 -7.24 -10.55 -8.39
N VAL A 112 -7.45 -10.79 -7.09
CA VAL A 112 -6.50 -11.55 -6.25
C VAL A 112 -6.45 -13.02 -6.68
N ALA A 113 -7.59 -13.65 -6.94
CA ALA A 113 -7.66 -15.05 -7.36
C ALA A 113 -6.91 -15.24 -8.69
N ARG A 114 -7.14 -14.35 -9.64
CA ARG A 114 -6.42 -14.37 -10.94
C ARG A 114 -4.91 -14.23 -10.78
N ALA A 115 -4.46 -13.33 -9.91
CA ALA A 115 -3.02 -13.18 -9.66
C ALA A 115 -2.40 -14.46 -9.10
N ILE A 116 -3.10 -15.15 -8.19
CA ILE A 116 -2.64 -16.43 -7.63
C ILE A 116 -2.61 -17.51 -8.69
N GLU A 117 -3.67 -17.64 -9.49
CA GLU A 117 -3.73 -18.61 -10.60
C GLU A 117 -2.59 -18.39 -11.58
N GLU A 118 -2.42 -17.18 -12.12
CA GLU A 118 -1.47 -16.86 -13.17
C GLU A 118 -0.01 -16.88 -12.70
N HIS A 119 0.28 -16.47 -11.48
CA HIS A 119 1.67 -16.24 -11.03
C HIS A 119 2.17 -17.23 -9.97
N VAL A 120 1.28 -17.96 -9.31
CA VAL A 120 1.64 -18.92 -8.26
C VAL A 120 1.36 -20.35 -8.67
N LEU A 121 0.19 -20.61 -9.28
CA LEU A 121 -0.24 -21.97 -9.61
C LEU A 121 0.18 -22.40 -11.01
N ASP A 122 0.13 -21.51 -11.99
CA ASP A 122 0.45 -21.77 -13.40
C ASP A 122 1.86 -21.30 -13.79
N GLY A 123 2.51 -20.61 -12.86
CA GLY A 123 3.84 -20.01 -13.06
C GLY A 123 5.04 -20.94 -12.92
#